data_8f2eab493de26dae81f16f55f167bd22
#
_entry.id   8f2eab493de26dae81f16f55f167bd22
#
_cell.length_a   1.000
_cell.length_b   1.000
_cell.length_c   1.000
_cell.angle_alpha   90.00
_cell.angle_beta   90.00
_cell.angle_gamma   90.00
#
_symmetry.space_group_name_H-M   'P 1'
#
loop_
_entity.id
_entity.type
_entity.pdbx_description
1 polymer ?
#
loop_
_entity_poly.entity_id
_entity_poly.type
_entity_poly.pdbx_seq_one_letter_code
_entity_poly.pdbx_strand_id
1 'polypeptide(L)'
;GLDHAYNNLMNSLFLSLAAIVINASLYNSRIQAKRDEMTINRQYRQIEAANQILSKEALLDALTGLQNRNSYKKAVQAFDNTEAASMACVYVDANGLHELNNHQGHEAGDVMLKTVAHILLGHFNQEEVFRIGGDEFVVLCKNMTYHELVQGTKDVCREAGEAGYSLSIGLDWRESNLDINEIIQAADA
;
A
#
# COMPACT_ATOMS: atom_id res chain seq x y z
N GLY A 1 -54.19 -45.20 40.82
CA GLY A 1 -53.59 -46.10 39.83
C GLY A 1 -53.58 -45.58 38.41
N LEU A 2 -54.70 -45.57 37.71
CA LEU A 2 -54.77 -45.20 36.23
C LEU A 2 -54.50 -43.70 35.97
N ASP A 3 -54.98 -42.83 36.85
CA ASP A 3 -54.77 -41.36 36.69
C ASP A 3 -53.29 -40.94 36.80
N HIS A 4 -52.53 -41.64 37.64
CA HIS A 4 -51.12 -41.39 37.85
C HIS A 4 -50.28 -41.83 36.60
N ALA A 5 -50.67 -43.01 36.07
CA ALA A 5 -50.05 -43.52 34.84
C ALA A 5 -50.34 -42.58 33.57
N TYR A 6 -51.57 -42.10 33.48
CA TYR A 6 -52.00 -41.19 32.46
C TYR A 6 -51.25 -39.87 32.56
N ASN A 7 -51.17 -39.23 33.73
CA ASN A 7 -50.42 -37.99 33.94
C ASN A 7 -48.94 -38.14 33.65
N ASN A 8 -48.31 -39.24 34.04
CA ASN A 8 -46.92 -39.51 33.72
C ASN A 8 -46.69 -39.67 32.18
N LEU A 9 -47.59 -40.34 31.50
CA LEU A 9 -47.55 -40.49 30.04
C LEU A 9 -47.68 -39.11 29.35
N MET A 10 -48.65 -38.28 29.74
CA MET A 10 -48.88 -36.96 29.20
C MET A 10 -47.68 -36.02 29.42
N ASN A 11 -47.09 -36.05 30.63
CA ASN A 11 -45.88 -35.27 30.93
C ASN A 11 -44.68 -35.74 30.09
N SER A 12 -44.51 -37.04 29.89
CA SER A 12 -43.44 -37.59 29.05
C SER A 12 -43.60 -37.19 27.61
N LEU A 13 -44.83 -37.23 27.05
CA LEU A 13 -45.12 -36.77 25.68
C LEU A 13 -44.86 -35.26 25.49
N PHE A 14 -45.30 -34.46 26.51
CA PHE A 14 -45.07 -33.02 26.47
C PHE A 14 -43.56 -32.65 26.48
N LEU A 15 -42.79 -33.30 27.36
CA LEU A 15 -41.33 -33.12 27.43
C LEU A 15 -40.64 -33.56 26.15
N SER A 16 -41.07 -34.67 25.55
CA SER A 16 -40.54 -35.13 24.26
C SER A 16 -40.84 -34.18 23.13
N LEU A 17 -42.04 -33.64 23.06
CA LEU A 17 -42.43 -32.63 22.05
C LEU A 17 -41.63 -31.32 22.24
N ALA A 18 -41.50 -30.87 23.50
CA ALA A 18 -40.70 -29.67 23.79
C ALA A 18 -39.23 -29.86 23.39
N ALA A 19 -38.64 -31.02 23.65
CA ALA A 19 -37.26 -31.33 23.25
C ALA A 19 -37.10 -31.34 21.73
N ILE A 20 -38.07 -31.86 20.99
CA ILE A 20 -38.04 -31.83 19.50
C ILE A 20 -38.08 -30.38 18.97
N VAL A 21 -38.99 -29.57 19.54
CA VAL A 21 -39.12 -28.16 19.10
C VAL A 21 -37.82 -27.36 19.42
N ILE A 22 -37.25 -27.55 20.60
CA ILE A 22 -35.99 -26.91 21.00
C ILE A 22 -34.85 -27.34 20.06
N ASN A 23 -34.73 -28.66 19.80
CA ASN A 23 -33.70 -29.16 18.89
C ASN A 23 -33.84 -28.60 17.45
N ALA A 24 -35.09 -28.57 16.95
CA ALA A 24 -35.37 -27.98 15.62
C ALA A 24 -35.01 -26.48 15.58
N SER A 25 -35.33 -25.72 16.64
CA SER A 25 -34.98 -24.31 16.75
C SER A 25 -33.47 -24.10 16.79
N LEU A 26 -32.75 -24.87 17.61
CA LEU A 26 -31.28 -24.81 17.67
C LEU A 26 -30.62 -25.21 16.36
N TYR A 27 -31.16 -26.22 15.68
CA TYR A 27 -30.68 -26.63 14.36
C TYR A 27 -30.84 -25.50 13.35
N ASN A 28 -32.04 -24.90 13.25
CA ASN A 28 -32.32 -23.78 12.35
C ASN A 28 -31.43 -22.57 12.65
N SER A 29 -31.23 -22.22 13.92
CA SER A 29 -30.34 -21.14 14.34
C SER A 29 -28.89 -21.40 13.89
N ARG A 30 -28.37 -22.62 14.01
CA ARG A 30 -27.03 -22.99 13.52
C ARG A 30 -26.90 -22.90 12.01
N ILE A 31 -27.92 -23.35 11.28
CA ILE A 31 -27.94 -23.22 9.82
C ILE A 31 -27.95 -21.76 9.39
N GLN A 32 -28.77 -20.94 10.05
CA GLN A 32 -28.82 -19.50 9.77
C GLN A 32 -27.47 -18.83 10.05
N ALA A 33 -26.85 -19.10 11.21
CA ALA A 33 -25.54 -18.56 11.55
C ALA A 33 -24.46 -18.94 10.49
N LYS A 34 -24.45 -20.17 10.00
CA LYS A 34 -23.56 -20.58 8.92
C LYS A 34 -23.82 -19.86 7.60
N ARG A 35 -25.08 -19.62 7.25
CA ARG A 35 -25.45 -18.86 6.03
C ARG A 35 -24.99 -17.41 6.14
N ASP A 36 -25.20 -16.79 7.31
CA ASP A 36 -24.79 -15.43 7.58
C ASP A 36 -23.27 -15.29 7.51
N GLU A 37 -22.52 -16.23 8.09
CA GLU A 37 -21.05 -16.28 8.00
C GLU A 37 -20.56 -16.41 6.55
N MET A 38 -21.18 -17.30 5.77
CA MET A 38 -20.84 -17.43 4.33
C MET A 38 -21.12 -16.14 3.55
N THR A 39 -22.22 -15.47 3.86
CA THR A 39 -22.62 -14.21 3.21
C THR A 39 -21.63 -13.09 3.55
N ILE A 40 -21.27 -12.95 4.82
CA ILE A 40 -20.26 -11.98 5.29
C ILE A 40 -18.92 -12.24 4.62
N ASN A 41 -18.44 -13.47 4.58
CA ASN A 41 -17.18 -13.83 3.95
C ASN A 41 -17.19 -13.54 2.43
N ARG A 42 -18.33 -13.74 1.77
CA ARG A 42 -18.48 -13.40 0.34
C ARG A 42 -18.41 -11.88 0.12
N GLN A 43 -19.11 -11.11 0.94
CA GLN A 43 -19.08 -9.64 0.86
C GLN A 43 -17.68 -9.10 1.13
N TYR A 44 -16.98 -9.65 2.12
CA TYR A 44 -15.61 -9.27 2.44
C TYR A 44 -14.67 -9.47 1.25
N ARG A 45 -14.73 -10.62 0.58
CA ARG A 45 -13.95 -10.90 -0.64
C ARG A 45 -14.30 -9.96 -1.80
N GLN A 46 -15.57 -9.58 -1.94
CA GLN A 46 -15.99 -8.63 -2.99
C GLN A 46 -15.46 -7.21 -2.72
N ILE A 47 -15.50 -6.75 -1.47
CA ILE A 47 -14.94 -5.45 -1.07
C ILE A 47 -13.43 -5.45 -1.26
N GLU A 48 -12.74 -6.50 -0.87
CA GLU A 48 -11.28 -6.62 -1.04
C GLU A 48 -10.88 -6.63 -2.52
N ALA A 49 -11.60 -7.36 -3.37
CA ALA A 49 -11.39 -7.35 -4.82
C ALA A 49 -11.65 -5.97 -5.44
N ALA A 50 -12.72 -5.27 -5.03
CA ALA A 50 -13.02 -3.91 -5.48
C ALA A 50 -11.94 -2.92 -5.05
N ASN A 51 -11.47 -3.00 -3.81
CA ASN A 51 -10.39 -2.16 -3.30
C ASN A 51 -9.06 -2.42 -4.04
N GLN A 52 -8.77 -3.66 -4.42
CA GLN A 52 -7.59 -3.98 -5.23
C GLN A 52 -7.68 -3.40 -6.64
N ILE A 53 -8.88 -3.39 -7.26
CA ILE A 53 -9.10 -2.77 -8.56
C ILE A 53 -8.92 -1.24 -8.46
N LEU A 54 -9.55 -0.61 -7.47
CA LEU A 54 -9.42 0.84 -7.24
C LEU A 54 -7.97 1.25 -6.96
N SER A 55 -7.23 0.46 -6.19
CA SER A 55 -5.80 0.68 -5.93
C SER A 55 -4.93 0.54 -7.19
N LYS A 56 -5.31 -0.33 -8.13
CA LYS A 56 -4.62 -0.47 -9.42
C LYS A 56 -4.85 0.73 -10.36
N GLU A 57 -5.99 1.37 -10.24
CA GLU A 57 -6.34 2.55 -11.04
C GLU A 57 -5.86 3.87 -10.41
N ALA A 58 -5.61 3.89 -9.10
CA ALA A 58 -4.98 5.03 -8.44
C ALA A 58 -3.55 5.25 -8.99
N LEU A 59 -3.24 6.48 -9.37
CA LEU A 59 -1.92 6.89 -9.88
C LEU A 59 -1.04 7.51 -8.81
N LEU A 60 -1.63 7.90 -7.68
CA LEU A 60 -0.94 8.60 -6.60
C LEU A 60 -0.82 7.72 -5.34
N ASP A 61 0.23 7.95 -4.58
CA ASP A 61 0.40 7.43 -3.23
C ASP A 61 -0.49 8.22 -2.26
N ALA A 62 -1.33 7.53 -1.50
CA ALA A 62 -2.33 8.15 -0.64
C ALA A 62 -1.73 8.94 0.54
N LEU A 63 -0.51 8.60 0.97
CA LEU A 63 0.15 9.26 2.09
C LEU A 63 0.87 10.54 1.65
N THR A 64 1.63 10.45 0.55
CA THR A 64 2.55 11.51 0.11
C THR A 64 2.03 12.37 -1.02
N GLY A 65 1.01 11.89 -1.77
CA GLY A 65 0.49 12.55 -2.96
C GLY A 65 1.40 12.44 -4.19
N LEU A 66 2.54 11.76 -4.09
CA LEU A 66 3.44 11.47 -5.20
C LEU A 66 2.84 10.43 -6.14
N GLN A 67 3.45 10.27 -7.31
CA GLN A 67 3.17 9.13 -8.18
C GLN A 67 3.49 7.82 -7.43
N ASN A 68 2.61 6.81 -7.55
CA ASN A 68 2.81 5.54 -6.87
C ASN A 68 3.58 4.52 -7.73
N ARG A 69 3.83 3.34 -7.16
CA ARG A 69 4.51 2.23 -7.83
C ARG A 69 3.87 1.82 -9.17
N ASN A 70 2.55 1.95 -9.31
CA ASN A 70 1.87 1.63 -10.57
C ASN A 70 2.17 2.67 -11.64
N SER A 71 2.17 3.96 -11.27
CA SER A 71 2.59 5.06 -12.15
C SER A 71 4.03 4.92 -12.58
N TYR A 72 4.93 4.59 -11.64
CA TYR A 72 6.34 4.30 -11.94
C TYR A 72 6.48 3.20 -12.99
N LYS A 73 5.82 2.05 -12.81
CA LYS A 73 5.84 0.95 -13.78
C LYS A 73 5.34 1.38 -15.17
N LYS A 74 4.29 2.18 -15.21
CA LYS A 74 3.76 2.73 -16.47
C LYS A 74 4.76 3.67 -17.12
N ALA A 75 5.41 4.56 -16.36
CA ALA A 75 6.43 5.48 -16.86
C ALA A 75 7.64 4.74 -17.45
N VAL A 76 8.12 3.69 -16.77
CA VAL A 76 9.22 2.84 -17.27
C VAL A 76 8.82 2.11 -18.55
N GLN A 77 7.61 1.55 -18.62
CA GLN A 77 7.12 0.85 -19.82
C GLN A 77 6.85 1.76 -21.00
N ALA A 78 6.45 2.99 -20.74
CA ALA A 78 6.16 4.00 -21.77
C ALA A 78 7.38 4.81 -22.18
N PHE A 79 8.55 4.53 -21.61
CA PHE A 79 9.76 5.27 -21.92
C PHE A 79 10.20 5.01 -23.37
N ASP A 80 10.28 6.08 -24.14
CA ASP A 80 10.84 6.09 -25.50
C ASP A 80 12.17 6.86 -25.49
N ASN A 81 13.25 6.13 -25.78
CA ASN A 81 14.60 6.69 -25.81
C ASN A 81 14.86 7.62 -27.01
N THR A 82 13.98 7.62 -28.01
CA THR A 82 14.12 8.47 -29.20
C THR A 82 13.74 9.94 -28.94
N GLU A 83 12.94 10.20 -27.90
CA GLU A 83 12.42 11.52 -27.55
C GLU A 83 13.25 12.26 -26.48
N ALA A 84 14.24 11.61 -25.87
CA ALA A 84 15.03 12.19 -24.78
C ALA A 84 16.47 12.43 -25.22
N ALA A 85 16.99 13.64 -24.97
CA ALA A 85 18.40 13.96 -25.15
C ALA A 85 19.26 13.43 -24.01
N SER A 86 18.70 13.36 -22.80
CA SER A 86 19.31 12.75 -21.62
C SER A 86 18.25 12.08 -20.74
N MET A 87 18.67 11.11 -19.95
CA MET A 87 17.85 10.44 -18.96
C MET A 87 18.61 10.29 -17.66
N ALA A 88 17.91 10.54 -16.55
CA ALA A 88 18.44 10.37 -15.20
C ALA A 88 17.49 9.58 -14.32
N CYS A 89 18.07 8.79 -13.44
CA CYS A 89 17.38 8.16 -12.33
C CYS A 89 18.05 8.58 -11.02
N VAL A 90 17.25 9.01 -10.04
CA VAL A 90 17.68 9.17 -8.64
C VAL A 90 16.89 8.20 -7.80
N TYR A 91 17.57 7.28 -7.15
CA TYR A 91 17.00 6.34 -6.18
C TYR A 91 17.23 6.89 -4.77
N VAL A 92 16.17 7.00 -3.99
CA VAL A 92 16.23 7.62 -2.66
C VAL A 92 15.60 6.67 -1.64
N ASP A 93 16.35 6.36 -0.59
CA ASP A 93 15.88 5.61 0.57
C ASP A 93 15.88 6.52 1.82
N ALA A 94 14.75 6.57 2.52
CA ALA A 94 14.61 7.38 3.74
C ALA A 94 15.05 6.55 4.96
N ASN A 95 16.30 6.73 5.37
CA ASN A 95 16.95 5.94 6.41
C ASN A 95 16.26 6.04 7.78
N GLY A 96 16.12 4.91 8.45
CA GLY A 96 15.69 4.86 9.84
C GLY A 96 14.19 4.96 10.05
N LEU A 97 13.35 4.80 9.00
CA LEU A 97 11.90 4.82 9.13
C LEU A 97 11.39 3.77 10.12
N HIS A 98 11.98 2.57 10.12
CA HIS A 98 11.57 1.50 11.02
C HIS A 98 11.85 1.84 12.49
N GLU A 99 13.05 2.36 12.79
CA GLU A 99 13.44 2.81 14.12
C GLU A 99 12.55 3.96 14.60
N LEU A 100 12.28 4.92 13.72
CA LEU A 100 11.41 6.06 14.03
C LEU A 100 9.99 5.58 14.39
N ASN A 101 9.43 4.67 13.60
CA ASN A 101 8.12 4.07 13.87
C ASN A 101 8.10 3.32 15.21
N ASN A 102 9.15 2.57 15.54
CA ASN A 102 9.23 1.83 16.79
C ASN A 102 9.36 2.73 18.03
N HIS A 103 10.05 3.87 17.91
CA HIS A 103 10.28 4.78 19.04
C HIS A 103 9.20 5.83 19.20
N GLN A 104 8.63 6.34 18.11
CA GLN A 104 7.71 7.48 18.13
C GLN A 104 6.33 7.19 17.51
N GLY A 105 6.11 5.96 17.02
CA GLY A 105 4.86 5.55 16.40
C GLY A 105 4.78 5.88 14.90
N HIS A 106 3.79 5.27 14.23
CA HIS A 106 3.61 5.38 12.78
C HIS A 106 3.33 6.82 12.31
N GLU A 107 2.72 7.66 13.14
CA GLU A 107 2.48 9.06 12.80
C GLU A 107 3.79 9.84 12.56
N ALA A 108 4.84 9.54 13.34
CA ALA A 108 6.16 10.16 13.13
C ALA A 108 6.80 9.73 11.82
N GLY A 109 6.67 8.44 11.44
CA GLY A 109 7.12 7.94 10.13
C GLY A 109 6.34 8.56 8.97
N ASP A 110 5.03 8.74 9.12
CA ASP A 110 4.19 9.40 8.12
C ASP A 110 4.62 10.86 7.89
N VAL A 111 4.97 11.59 8.97
CA VAL A 111 5.52 12.95 8.88
C VAL A 111 6.85 12.96 8.14
N MET A 112 7.77 12.04 8.46
CA MET A 112 9.04 11.89 7.77
C MET A 112 8.83 11.68 6.26
N LEU A 113 8.00 10.73 5.87
CA LEU A 113 7.73 10.39 4.47
C LEU A 113 7.10 11.56 3.70
N LYS A 114 6.17 12.30 4.32
CA LYS A 114 5.57 13.51 3.74
C LYS A 114 6.60 14.64 3.58
N THR A 115 7.50 14.78 4.55
CA THR A 115 8.56 15.78 4.50
C THR A 115 9.54 15.49 3.37
N VAL A 116 10.00 14.23 3.24
CA VAL A 116 10.89 13.80 2.13
C VAL A 116 10.21 14.02 0.78
N ALA A 117 8.92 13.64 0.65
CA ALA A 117 8.16 13.88 -0.56
C ALA A 117 8.07 15.37 -0.93
N HIS A 118 7.82 16.23 0.05
CA HIS A 118 7.76 17.69 -0.16
C HIS A 118 9.10 18.27 -0.61
N ILE A 119 10.20 17.83 -0.01
CA ILE A 119 11.55 18.24 -0.39
C ILE A 119 11.85 17.82 -1.84
N LEU A 120 11.54 16.57 -2.20
CA LEU A 120 11.73 16.10 -3.58
C LEU A 120 10.94 16.93 -4.60
N LEU A 121 9.70 17.30 -4.29
CA LEU A 121 8.86 18.17 -5.13
C LEU A 121 9.37 19.62 -5.21
N GLY A 122 10.21 20.07 -4.28
CA GLY A 122 10.89 21.36 -4.35
C GLY A 122 11.98 21.43 -5.41
N HIS A 123 12.51 20.28 -5.84
CA HIS A 123 13.66 20.19 -6.74
C HIS A 123 13.37 19.44 -8.04
N PHE A 124 12.29 18.63 -8.10
CA PHE A 124 11.92 17.81 -9.25
C PHE A 124 10.43 17.98 -9.58
N ASN A 125 10.07 17.75 -10.84
CA ASN A 125 8.67 17.87 -11.27
C ASN A 125 7.82 16.76 -10.66
N GLN A 126 6.57 17.07 -10.31
CA GLN A 126 5.64 16.12 -9.69
C GLN A 126 5.41 14.85 -10.53
N GLU A 127 5.47 14.96 -11.86
CA GLU A 127 5.28 13.83 -12.77
C GLU A 127 6.50 12.89 -12.82
N GLU A 128 7.63 13.34 -12.30
CA GLU A 128 8.91 12.62 -12.31
C GLU A 128 9.24 11.95 -10.98
N VAL A 129 8.48 12.25 -9.90
CA VAL A 129 8.74 11.76 -8.54
C VAL A 129 7.75 10.67 -8.16
N PHE A 130 8.28 9.50 -7.79
CA PHE A 130 7.52 8.30 -7.46
C PHE A 130 7.86 7.82 -6.05
N ARG A 131 6.86 7.35 -5.31
CA ARG A 131 7.06 6.52 -4.13
C ARG A 131 6.77 5.07 -4.49
N ILE A 132 7.79 4.21 -4.43
CA ILE A 132 7.71 2.82 -4.92
C ILE A 132 7.68 1.78 -3.81
N GLY A 133 8.06 2.15 -2.62
CA GLY A 133 8.12 1.29 -1.44
C GLY A 133 7.70 2.03 -0.16
N GLY A 134 7.95 1.44 0.99
CA GLY A 134 7.71 2.04 2.30
C GLY A 134 8.46 3.35 2.47
N ASP A 135 9.78 3.30 2.32
CA ASP A 135 10.78 4.37 2.45
C ASP A 135 11.51 4.69 1.15
N GLU A 136 11.14 4.02 0.05
CA GLU A 136 11.80 4.12 -1.23
C GLU A 136 11.08 5.11 -2.18
N PHE A 137 11.86 6.05 -2.71
CA PHE A 137 11.42 7.01 -3.72
C PHE A 137 12.33 6.93 -4.95
N VAL A 138 11.76 7.20 -6.13
CA VAL A 138 12.50 7.26 -7.37
C VAL A 138 12.14 8.54 -8.10
N VAL A 139 13.14 9.19 -8.69
CA VAL A 139 12.95 10.32 -9.60
C VAL A 139 13.45 9.90 -10.99
N LEU A 140 12.61 10.09 -12.01
CA LEU A 140 12.94 9.81 -13.40
C LEU A 140 12.88 11.12 -14.20
N CYS A 141 14.05 11.69 -14.53
CA CYS A 141 14.14 12.97 -15.23
C CYS A 141 14.55 12.78 -16.69
N LYS A 142 13.83 13.43 -17.60
CA LYS A 142 14.22 13.56 -19.01
C LYS A 142 14.79 14.96 -19.26
N ASN A 143 15.80 15.04 -20.15
CA ASN A 143 16.37 16.30 -20.67
C ASN A 143 16.92 17.23 -19.55
N MET A 144 17.29 16.66 -18.39
CA MET A 144 17.97 17.38 -17.32
C MET A 144 19.49 17.28 -17.53
N THR A 145 20.23 18.34 -17.27
CA THR A 145 21.70 18.29 -17.31
C THR A 145 22.24 17.57 -16.07
N TYR A 146 23.43 16.97 -16.22
CA TYR A 146 24.12 16.34 -15.06
C TYR A 146 24.34 17.32 -13.91
N HIS A 147 24.65 18.58 -14.22
CA HIS A 147 24.86 19.61 -13.20
C HIS A 147 23.60 19.91 -12.40
N GLU A 148 22.46 20.09 -13.07
CA GLU A 148 21.15 20.32 -12.42
C GLU A 148 20.75 19.13 -11.54
N LEU A 149 20.93 17.90 -12.06
CA LEU A 149 20.65 16.68 -11.30
C LEU A 149 21.46 16.61 -10.00
N VAL A 150 22.78 16.78 -10.10
CA VAL A 150 23.69 16.70 -8.93
C VAL A 150 23.39 17.84 -7.95
N GLN A 151 23.10 19.04 -8.44
CA GLN A 151 22.75 20.16 -7.56
C GLN A 151 21.43 19.90 -6.83
N GLY A 152 20.37 19.51 -7.55
CA GLY A 152 19.08 19.17 -6.95
C GLY A 152 19.20 18.05 -5.92
N THR A 153 19.95 17.00 -6.23
CA THR A 153 20.19 15.89 -5.28
C THR A 153 20.92 16.34 -4.03
N LYS A 154 21.93 17.21 -4.14
CA LYS A 154 22.64 17.79 -2.98
C LYS A 154 21.72 18.67 -2.11
N ASP A 155 20.86 19.46 -2.74
CA ASP A 155 19.92 20.31 -2.03
C ASP A 155 18.86 19.45 -1.31
N VAL A 156 18.38 18.39 -1.92
CA VAL A 156 17.51 17.39 -1.27
C VAL A 156 18.16 16.79 -0.03
N CYS A 157 19.42 16.34 -0.12
CA CYS A 157 20.17 15.82 1.04
C CYS A 157 20.31 16.85 2.16
N ARG A 158 20.65 18.10 1.81
CA ARG A 158 20.81 19.20 2.77
C ARG A 158 19.51 19.49 3.50
N GLU A 159 18.41 19.66 2.75
CA GLU A 159 17.10 20.00 3.33
C GLU A 159 16.52 18.85 4.18
N ALA A 160 16.72 17.61 3.77
CA ALA A 160 16.36 16.46 4.60
C ALA A 160 17.17 16.44 5.90
N GLY A 161 18.48 16.72 5.85
CA GLY A 161 19.34 16.83 7.03
C GLY A 161 18.91 18.00 7.96
N GLU A 162 18.54 19.14 7.43
CA GLU A 162 17.98 20.27 8.18
C GLU A 162 16.65 19.93 8.87
N ALA A 163 15.83 19.05 8.23
CA ALA A 163 14.61 18.52 8.80
C ALA A 163 14.84 17.37 9.81
N GLY A 164 16.08 16.94 10.02
CA GLY A 164 16.46 15.88 10.96
C GLY A 164 16.37 14.47 10.37
N TYR A 165 16.26 14.32 9.04
CA TYR A 165 16.18 13.03 8.37
C TYR A 165 17.46 12.74 7.55
N SER A 166 17.81 11.46 7.46
CA SER A 166 18.93 10.98 6.65
C SER A 166 18.41 10.25 5.43
N LEU A 167 19.01 10.49 4.28
CA LEU A 167 18.68 9.82 3.02
C LEU A 167 19.92 9.09 2.48
N SER A 168 19.71 7.89 1.93
CA SER A 168 20.65 7.23 1.03
C SER A 168 20.22 7.52 -0.39
N ILE A 169 21.14 8.02 -1.23
CA ILE A 169 20.81 8.41 -2.59
C ILE A 169 21.83 7.81 -3.56
N GLY A 170 21.31 7.05 -4.53
CA GLY A 170 22.03 6.66 -5.72
C GLY A 170 21.53 7.41 -6.95
N LEU A 171 22.39 7.67 -7.91
CA LEU A 171 22.01 8.33 -9.15
C LEU A 171 22.78 7.79 -10.35
N ASP A 172 22.11 7.71 -11.50
CA ASP A 172 22.74 7.51 -12.82
C ASP A 172 22.16 8.52 -13.82
N TRP A 173 23.03 9.03 -14.70
CA TRP A 173 22.69 10.01 -15.72
C TRP A 173 23.39 9.69 -17.02
N ARG A 174 22.66 9.72 -18.15
CA ARG A 174 23.21 9.40 -19.48
C ARG A 174 22.65 10.30 -20.56
N GLU A 175 23.51 10.62 -21.53
CA GLU A 175 23.14 11.28 -22.83
C GLU A 175 23.09 10.28 -23.98
N SER A 176 23.62 9.09 -23.82
CA SER A 176 23.65 8.04 -24.83
C SER A 176 23.37 6.68 -24.18
N ASN A 177 22.95 5.73 -25.00
CA ASN A 177 22.55 4.41 -24.51
C ASN A 177 21.47 4.52 -23.40
N LEU A 178 20.35 5.15 -23.75
CA LEU A 178 19.25 5.44 -22.81
C LEU A 178 18.38 4.19 -22.57
N ASP A 179 18.99 3.10 -22.07
CA ASP A 179 18.23 1.97 -21.53
C ASP A 179 17.77 2.31 -20.11
N ILE A 180 16.49 2.55 -19.96
CA ILE A 180 15.91 2.95 -18.67
C ILE A 180 16.12 1.91 -17.57
N ASN A 181 16.14 0.62 -17.91
CA ASN A 181 16.33 -0.45 -16.91
C ASN A 181 17.77 -0.47 -16.39
N GLU A 182 18.76 -0.27 -17.29
CA GLU A 182 20.17 -0.14 -16.90
C GLU A 182 20.42 1.10 -16.05
N ILE A 183 19.78 2.23 -16.39
CA ILE A 183 19.89 3.49 -15.64
C ILE A 183 19.31 3.31 -14.22
N ILE A 184 18.13 2.70 -14.10
CA ILE A 184 17.51 2.42 -12.81
C ILE A 184 18.39 1.47 -11.97
N GLN A 185 18.88 0.39 -12.58
CA GLN A 185 19.72 -0.58 -11.88
C GLN A 185 21.04 0.04 -11.40
N ALA A 186 21.63 0.95 -12.18
CA ALA A 186 22.85 1.66 -11.79
C ALA A 186 22.61 2.67 -10.66
N ALA A 187 21.44 3.28 -10.58
CA ALA A 187 21.07 4.20 -9.52
C ALA A 187 20.71 3.48 -8.20
N ASP A 188 20.22 2.23 -8.26
CA ASP A 188 19.84 1.40 -7.10
C ASP A 188 21.06 0.62 -6.49
N ALA A 189 22.23 0.65 -7.11
CA ALA A 189 23.41 -0.11 -6.69
C ALA A 189 24.25 0.63 -5.62
#